data_0aefe35b1513bae2292edcd77a93a4ea
#
_entry.id   0aefe35b1513bae2292edcd77a93a4ea
#
_cell.length_a   1.000
_cell.length_b   1.000
_cell.length_c   1.000
_cell.angle_alpha   90.00
_cell.angle_beta   90.00
_cell.angle_gamma   90.00
#
_symmetry.space_group_name_H-M   'P 1'
#
loop_
_entity.id
_entity.type
_entity.pdbx_description
1 polymer ?
#
loop_
_entity_poly.entity_id
_entity_poly.type
_entity_poly.pdbx_seq_one_letter_code
_entity_poly.pdbx_strand_id
1 'polypeptide(L)'
;VQDGTLRSGLNIVNPLVKVDAMDIRTQAYTMSSLRDEGQQSGDDAISSLSMDGLTLKLDVTVWFRLSENDAPQVYRTIGTDYVEKIVRPAVRTAIRDVSVGYSATDIYSIKREDFVRDITKNLENAFNGRGIILERVLLRNVELPEKVRAAIDEKIASEQRAQQMVYVLQKEKQEAERKRVEAQGISDYNRIVSQSITDQVLQLKGIEDT
;
A
#
# COMPACT_ATOMS: atom_id res chain seq x y z
N VAL A 1 -38.70 -23.84 -3.12
CA VAL A 1 -38.29 -22.49 -2.76
C VAL A 1 -39.27 -21.54 -3.39
N GLN A 2 -40.07 -20.82 -2.60
CA GLN A 2 -41.01 -19.83 -3.09
C GLN A 2 -40.21 -18.61 -3.61
N ASP A 3 -40.56 -18.13 -4.81
CA ASP A 3 -39.90 -16.98 -5.44
C ASP A 3 -40.38 -15.68 -4.78
N GLY A 4 -39.74 -15.31 -3.67
CA GLY A 4 -40.04 -14.02 -3.01
C GLY A 4 -39.11 -13.74 -1.86
N THR A 5 -38.53 -12.53 -1.87
CA THR A 5 -37.92 -11.94 -0.71
C THR A 5 -38.96 -11.23 0.13
N LEU A 6 -38.95 -11.49 1.43
CA LEU A 6 -39.72 -10.70 2.39
C LEU A 6 -38.96 -9.38 2.62
N ARG A 7 -39.65 -8.25 2.47
CA ARG A 7 -39.09 -6.92 2.77
C ARG A 7 -39.15 -6.63 4.27
N SER A 8 -38.38 -5.64 4.72
CA SER A 8 -38.45 -5.18 6.10
C SER A 8 -39.88 -4.75 6.47
N GLY A 9 -40.36 -5.21 7.61
CA GLY A 9 -41.72 -4.95 8.12
C GLY A 9 -42.39 -6.22 8.65
N LEU A 10 -43.68 -6.09 8.96
CA LEU A 10 -44.48 -7.24 9.42
C LEU A 10 -44.91 -8.08 8.21
N ASN A 11 -44.42 -9.31 8.13
CA ASN A 11 -44.77 -10.26 7.10
C ASN A 11 -45.49 -11.45 7.72
N ILE A 12 -46.68 -11.79 7.22
CA ILE A 12 -47.43 -12.98 7.64
C ILE A 12 -47.07 -14.10 6.67
N VAL A 13 -46.41 -15.13 7.20
CA VAL A 13 -45.97 -16.29 6.40
C VAL A 13 -46.70 -17.55 6.92
N ASN A 14 -46.85 -18.52 6.03
CA ASN A 14 -47.39 -19.84 6.43
C ASN A 14 -46.44 -20.49 7.45
N PRO A 15 -46.93 -20.98 8.62
CA PRO A 15 -46.10 -21.57 9.68
C PRO A 15 -45.30 -22.81 9.23
N LEU A 16 -45.64 -23.41 8.09
CA LEU A 16 -44.94 -24.56 7.52
C LEU A 16 -43.76 -24.14 6.59
N VAL A 17 -43.57 -22.83 6.35
CA VAL A 17 -42.49 -22.30 5.53
C VAL A 17 -41.32 -21.90 6.43
N LYS A 18 -40.16 -22.44 6.12
CA LYS A 18 -38.91 -21.99 6.76
C LYS A 18 -38.47 -20.66 6.14
N VAL A 19 -38.22 -19.67 6.98
CA VAL A 19 -37.69 -18.37 6.59
C VAL A 19 -36.26 -18.29 7.07
N ASP A 20 -35.33 -18.10 6.17
CA ASP A 20 -33.91 -17.86 6.46
C ASP A 20 -33.58 -16.39 6.17
N ALA A 21 -32.89 -15.73 7.10
CA ALA A 21 -32.43 -14.36 6.94
C ALA A 21 -31.02 -14.33 6.34
N MET A 22 -30.82 -13.49 5.35
CA MET A 22 -29.50 -13.21 4.79
C MET A 22 -29.13 -11.74 5.05
N ASP A 23 -27.92 -11.50 5.57
CA ASP A 23 -27.45 -10.16 5.82
C ASP A 23 -26.91 -9.56 4.50
N ILE A 24 -27.52 -8.45 4.08
CA ILE A 24 -27.13 -7.69 2.88
C ILE A 24 -26.24 -6.49 3.20
N ARG A 25 -25.98 -6.23 4.50
CA ARG A 25 -25.09 -5.16 4.93
C ARG A 25 -23.64 -5.53 4.67
N THR A 26 -22.76 -4.54 4.78
CA THR A 26 -21.31 -4.77 4.73
C THR A 26 -20.89 -5.74 5.82
N GLN A 27 -20.20 -6.78 5.41
CA GLN A 27 -19.62 -7.81 6.26
C GLN A 27 -18.11 -7.75 6.13
N ALA A 28 -17.39 -8.09 7.20
CA ALA A 28 -15.95 -8.24 7.20
C ALA A 28 -15.59 -9.70 7.40
N TYR A 29 -14.71 -10.23 6.57
CA TYR A 29 -14.09 -11.53 6.78
C TYR A 29 -12.58 -11.35 6.96
N THR A 30 -12.09 -11.74 8.14
CA THR A 30 -10.68 -11.58 8.52
C THR A 30 -10.01 -12.94 8.61
N MET A 31 -8.91 -13.10 7.90
CA MET A 31 -7.97 -14.21 7.99
C MET A 31 -6.71 -13.70 8.64
N SER A 32 -6.39 -14.19 9.83
CA SER A 32 -5.25 -13.72 10.64
C SER A 32 -4.55 -14.89 11.31
N SER A 33 -3.26 -14.71 11.58
CA SER A 33 -2.46 -15.60 12.42
C SER A 33 -2.80 -15.46 13.92
N LEU A 34 -3.39 -14.33 14.30
CA LEU A 34 -3.76 -14.05 15.68
C LEU A 34 -5.09 -14.70 16.04
N ARG A 35 -5.10 -15.47 17.15
CA ARG A 35 -6.25 -16.30 17.55
C ARG A 35 -7.54 -15.51 17.81
N ASP A 36 -7.43 -14.26 18.20
CA ASP A 36 -8.56 -13.42 18.65
C ASP A 36 -9.01 -12.41 17.59
N GLU A 37 -8.38 -12.37 16.42
CA GLU A 37 -8.68 -11.39 15.36
C GLU A 37 -9.42 -11.97 14.15
N GLY A 38 -9.38 -13.30 13.97
CA GLY A 38 -10.01 -14.00 12.84
C GLY A 38 -11.43 -14.47 13.16
N GLN A 39 -12.21 -14.78 12.12
CA GLN A 39 -13.51 -15.44 12.27
C GLN A 39 -13.40 -16.92 12.59
N GLN A 40 -12.25 -17.50 12.34
CA GLN A 40 -11.94 -18.87 12.77
C GLN A 40 -10.95 -18.86 13.93
N SER A 41 -11.20 -19.70 14.93
CA SER A 41 -10.27 -19.89 16.04
C SER A 41 -9.00 -20.58 15.56
N GLY A 42 -7.86 -19.93 15.69
CA GLY A 42 -6.55 -20.46 15.33
C GLY A 42 -5.84 -19.65 14.27
N ASP A 43 -4.73 -20.20 13.74
CA ASP A 43 -3.97 -19.58 12.65
C ASP A 43 -4.71 -19.80 11.32
N ASP A 44 -5.41 -18.77 10.85
CA ASP A 44 -6.09 -18.74 9.56
C ASP A 44 -5.38 -17.84 8.53
N ALA A 45 -4.17 -17.37 8.86
CA ALA A 45 -3.35 -16.59 7.93
C ALA A 45 -3.14 -17.33 6.59
N ILE A 46 -2.99 -16.57 5.54
CA ILE A 46 -2.81 -17.14 4.21
C ILE A 46 -1.33 -17.36 3.95
N SER A 47 -0.92 -18.63 3.88
CA SER A 47 0.42 -18.97 3.41
C SER A 47 0.48 -18.91 1.88
N SER A 48 1.42 -18.13 1.36
CA SER A 48 1.65 -17.95 -0.07
C SER A 48 3.15 -17.92 -0.38
N LEU A 49 3.49 -18.21 -1.64
CA LEU A 49 4.86 -18.10 -2.16
C LEU A 49 5.01 -16.79 -2.92
N SER A 50 6.10 -16.08 -2.66
CA SER A 50 6.51 -14.93 -3.49
C SER A 50 7.20 -15.39 -4.77
N MET A 51 7.44 -14.47 -5.70
CA MET A 51 8.23 -14.69 -6.91
C MET A 51 9.62 -15.23 -6.61
N ASP A 52 10.20 -14.84 -5.45
CA ASP A 52 11.52 -15.26 -4.98
C ASP A 52 11.52 -16.65 -4.33
N GLY A 53 10.37 -17.34 -4.31
CA GLY A 53 10.22 -18.65 -3.67
C GLY A 53 10.17 -18.61 -2.14
N LEU A 54 9.97 -17.44 -1.54
CA LEU A 54 9.86 -17.28 -0.08
C LEU A 54 8.42 -17.49 0.37
N THR A 55 8.24 -18.24 1.44
CA THR A 55 6.93 -18.41 2.06
C THR A 55 6.58 -17.20 2.90
N LEU A 56 5.45 -16.56 2.58
CA LEU A 56 4.87 -15.43 3.30
C LEU A 56 3.62 -15.90 4.02
N LYS A 57 3.39 -15.37 5.23
CA LYS A 57 2.07 -15.43 5.87
C LYS A 57 1.44 -14.05 5.80
N LEU A 58 0.21 -14.01 5.30
CA LEU A 58 -0.51 -12.78 5.01
C LEU A 58 -1.81 -12.73 5.82
N ASP A 59 -1.98 -11.68 6.61
CA ASP A 59 -3.23 -11.39 7.31
C ASP A 59 -4.04 -10.40 6.47
N VAL A 60 -5.25 -10.82 6.10
CA VAL A 60 -6.10 -10.06 5.18
C VAL A 60 -7.52 -9.97 5.72
N THR A 61 -8.10 -8.78 5.62
CA THR A 61 -9.53 -8.55 5.85
C THR A 61 -10.18 -8.12 4.55
N VAL A 62 -11.29 -8.74 4.22
CA VAL A 62 -12.09 -8.41 3.03
C VAL A 62 -13.44 -7.89 3.47
N TRP A 63 -13.82 -6.71 2.99
CA TRP A 63 -15.16 -6.14 3.17
C TRP A 63 -15.98 -6.42 1.92
N PHE A 64 -17.13 -7.00 2.12
CA PHE A 64 -18.05 -7.37 1.05
C PHE A 64 -19.49 -7.29 1.55
N ARG A 65 -20.41 -7.29 0.61
CA ARG A 65 -21.84 -7.39 0.90
C ARG A 65 -22.55 -8.23 -0.16
N LEU A 66 -23.72 -8.71 0.16
CA LEU A 66 -24.60 -9.33 -0.82
C LEU A 66 -25.36 -8.25 -1.60
N SER A 67 -25.53 -8.48 -2.89
CA SER A 67 -26.47 -7.74 -3.70
C SER A 67 -27.91 -8.11 -3.28
N GLU A 68 -28.72 -7.12 -2.93
CA GLU A 68 -30.11 -7.33 -2.53
C GLU A 68 -30.90 -8.09 -3.60
N ASN A 69 -30.66 -7.73 -4.87
CA ASN A 69 -31.36 -8.35 -6.01
C ASN A 69 -30.95 -9.80 -6.24
N ASP A 70 -29.71 -10.15 -5.93
CA ASP A 70 -29.14 -11.47 -6.20
C ASP A 70 -29.16 -12.41 -4.98
N ALA A 71 -29.47 -11.87 -3.80
CA ALA A 71 -29.52 -12.65 -2.55
C ALA A 71 -30.42 -13.91 -2.65
N PRO A 72 -31.63 -13.88 -3.28
CA PRO A 72 -32.42 -15.09 -3.48
C PRO A 72 -31.74 -16.14 -4.35
N GLN A 73 -30.99 -15.71 -5.37
CA GLN A 73 -30.25 -16.61 -6.22
C GLN A 73 -29.06 -17.23 -5.48
N VAL A 74 -28.30 -16.43 -4.71
CA VAL A 74 -27.23 -16.92 -3.85
C VAL A 74 -27.73 -17.95 -2.86
N TYR A 75 -28.88 -17.69 -2.23
CA TYR A 75 -29.51 -18.65 -1.31
C TYR A 75 -29.83 -19.98 -1.99
N ARG A 76 -30.39 -19.97 -3.21
CA ARG A 76 -30.74 -21.18 -3.95
C ARG A 76 -29.54 -21.98 -4.42
N THR A 77 -28.49 -21.29 -4.91
CA THR A 77 -27.35 -21.94 -5.59
C THR A 77 -26.23 -22.31 -4.64
N ILE A 78 -26.03 -21.53 -3.58
CA ILE A 78 -24.88 -21.65 -2.68
C ILE A 78 -25.33 -21.97 -1.24
N GLY A 79 -26.38 -21.28 -0.76
CA GLY A 79 -26.90 -21.36 0.61
C GLY A 79 -26.46 -20.19 1.47
N THR A 80 -26.75 -20.28 2.77
CA THR A 80 -26.42 -19.25 3.77
C THR A 80 -24.93 -19.21 4.13
N ASP A 81 -24.21 -20.30 3.83
CA ASP A 81 -22.79 -20.48 4.10
C ASP A 81 -21.88 -20.05 2.93
N TYR A 82 -22.36 -19.10 2.11
CA TYR A 82 -21.64 -18.56 0.94
C TYR A 82 -20.27 -17.94 1.28
N VAL A 83 -20.10 -17.46 2.51
CA VAL A 83 -18.81 -16.92 2.98
C VAL A 83 -17.75 -18.03 2.99
N GLU A 84 -18.05 -19.16 3.60
CA GLU A 84 -17.11 -20.29 3.68
C GLU A 84 -16.93 -21.01 2.33
N LYS A 85 -17.98 -21.06 1.52
CA LYS A 85 -17.94 -21.77 0.23
C LYS A 85 -17.35 -20.96 -0.91
N ILE A 86 -17.54 -19.64 -0.90
CA ILE A 86 -17.14 -18.77 -2.02
C ILE A 86 -16.13 -17.71 -1.59
N VAL A 87 -16.45 -16.89 -0.58
CA VAL A 87 -15.61 -15.75 -0.23
C VAL A 87 -14.22 -16.20 0.22
N ARG A 88 -14.18 -17.09 1.20
CA ARG A 88 -12.91 -17.59 1.78
C ARG A 88 -12.00 -18.28 0.75
N PRO A 89 -12.47 -19.24 -0.06
CA PRO A 89 -11.62 -19.86 -1.08
C PRO A 89 -11.17 -18.86 -2.16
N ALA A 90 -12.04 -17.96 -2.60
CA ALA A 90 -11.71 -16.96 -3.61
C ALA A 90 -10.59 -16.02 -3.11
N VAL A 91 -10.67 -15.54 -1.87
CA VAL A 91 -9.63 -14.68 -1.28
C VAL A 91 -8.29 -15.42 -1.21
N ARG A 92 -8.29 -16.68 -0.74
CA ARG A 92 -7.08 -17.48 -0.66
C ARG A 92 -6.45 -17.72 -2.03
N THR A 93 -7.28 -18.00 -3.05
CA THR A 93 -6.81 -18.19 -4.42
C THR A 93 -6.26 -16.90 -5.00
N ALA A 94 -7.01 -15.78 -4.93
CA ALA A 94 -6.57 -14.50 -5.46
C ALA A 94 -5.23 -14.05 -4.88
N ILE A 95 -5.03 -14.23 -3.57
CA ILE A 95 -3.77 -13.87 -2.92
C ILE A 95 -2.63 -14.76 -3.40
N ARG A 96 -2.83 -16.07 -3.50
CA ARG A 96 -1.79 -16.99 -3.98
C ARG A 96 -1.40 -16.71 -5.42
N ASP A 97 -2.38 -16.45 -6.27
CA ASP A 97 -2.17 -16.20 -7.70
C ASP A 97 -1.41 -14.89 -7.93
N VAL A 98 -1.72 -13.83 -7.15
CA VAL A 98 -1.04 -12.55 -7.27
C VAL A 98 0.35 -12.59 -6.64
N SER A 99 0.53 -13.31 -5.52
CA SER A 99 1.80 -13.33 -4.78
C SER A 99 2.99 -13.83 -5.60
N VAL A 100 2.77 -14.76 -6.53
CA VAL A 100 3.84 -15.29 -7.40
C VAL A 100 4.38 -14.27 -8.39
N GLY A 101 3.68 -13.17 -8.61
CA GLY A 101 4.10 -12.04 -9.45
C GLY A 101 4.92 -10.97 -8.72
N TYR A 102 5.06 -11.07 -7.41
CA TYR A 102 5.71 -10.06 -6.57
C TYR A 102 6.84 -10.66 -5.74
N SER A 103 7.96 -9.92 -5.60
CA SER A 103 9.00 -10.30 -4.64
C SER A 103 8.54 -10.08 -3.20
N ALA A 104 9.15 -10.79 -2.25
CA ALA A 104 8.84 -10.60 -0.85
C ALA A 104 9.07 -9.15 -0.39
N THR A 105 10.12 -8.50 -0.90
CA THR A 105 10.42 -7.10 -0.64
C THR A 105 9.35 -6.16 -1.19
N ASP A 106 8.83 -6.42 -2.40
CA ASP A 106 7.76 -5.62 -3.01
C ASP A 106 6.49 -5.66 -2.18
N ILE A 107 6.08 -6.86 -1.75
CA ILE A 107 4.87 -7.06 -0.91
C ILE A 107 5.04 -6.40 0.46
N TYR A 108 6.25 -6.53 1.05
CA TYR A 108 6.53 -6.01 2.38
C TYR A 108 6.59 -4.48 2.42
N SER A 109 7.11 -3.82 1.37
CA SER A 109 7.38 -2.38 1.42
C SER A 109 6.94 -1.59 0.18
N ILE A 110 7.55 -1.83 -0.98
CA ILE A 110 7.56 -0.86 -2.08
C ILE A 110 6.26 -0.88 -2.90
N LYS A 111 5.74 -2.07 -3.21
CA LYS A 111 4.57 -2.25 -4.11
C LYS A 111 3.35 -2.82 -3.39
N ARG A 112 3.25 -2.56 -2.09
CA ARG A 112 2.13 -3.05 -1.28
C ARG A 112 0.77 -2.62 -1.83
N GLU A 113 0.66 -1.39 -2.30
CA GLU A 113 -0.58 -0.87 -2.88
C GLU A 113 -0.92 -1.53 -4.21
N ASP A 114 0.08 -1.74 -5.07
CA ASP A 114 -0.09 -2.44 -6.34
C ASP A 114 -0.55 -3.89 -6.12
N PHE A 115 0.06 -4.58 -5.16
CA PHE A 115 -0.31 -5.93 -4.76
C PHE A 115 -1.77 -6.01 -4.28
N VAL A 116 -2.21 -5.09 -3.43
CA VAL A 116 -3.61 -5.02 -2.95
C VAL A 116 -4.56 -4.71 -4.11
N ARG A 117 -4.19 -3.83 -5.03
CA ARG A 117 -4.99 -3.50 -6.21
C ARG A 117 -5.19 -4.72 -7.12
N ASP A 118 -4.15 -5.49 -7.36
CA ASP A 118 -4.23 -6.68 -8.21
C ASP A 118 -5.05 -7.80 -7.55
N ILE A 119 -4.95 -7.98 -6.22
CA ILE A 119 -5.83 -8.88 -5.47
C ILE A 119 -7.29 -8.42 -5.60
N THR A 120 -7.55 -7.13 -5.42
CA THR A 120 -8.89 -6.55 -5.53
C THR A 120 -9.50 -6.86 -6.89
N LYS A 121 -8.76 -6.62 -7.98
CA LYS A 121 -9.21 -6.92 -9.33
C LYS A 121 -9.52 -8.40 -9.55
N ASN A 122 -8.68 -9.31 -9.05
CA ASN A 122 -8.92 -10.74 -9.15
C ASN A 122 -10.17 -11.18 -8.37
N LEU A 123 -10.37 -10.59 -7.17
CA LEU A 123 -11.55 -10.86 -6.35
C LEU A 123 -12.83 -10.30 -6.97
N GLU A 124 -12.81 -9.10 -7.53
CA GLU A 124 -13.95 -8.53 -8.27
C GLU A 124 -14.38 -9.46 -9.41
N ASN A 125 -13.41 -9.99 -10.17
CA ASN A 125 -13.68 -10.95 -11.22
C ASN A 125 -14.26 -12.27 -10.68
N ALA A 126 -13.74 -12.75 -9.54
CA ALA A 126 -14.21 -13.99 -8.92
C ALA A 126 -15.65 -13.86 -8.36
N PHE A 127 -16.04 -12.68 -7.90
CA PHE A 127 -17.37 -12.39 -7.35
C PHE A 127 -18.38 -11.97 -8.41
N ASN A 128 -17.89 -11.58 -9.59
CA ASN A 128 -18.75 -11.17 -10.70
C ASN A 128 -19.75 -12.29 -11.07
N GLY A 129 -21.04 -11.91 -11.19
CA GLY A 129 -22.13 -12.84 -11.49
C GLY A 129 -22.52 -13.78 -10.35
N ARG A 130 -21.94 -13.62 -9.15
CA ARG A 130 -22.24 -14.46 -7.97
C ARG A 130 -23.06 -13.73 -6.90
N GLY A 131 -23.50 -12.51 -7.16
CA GLY A 131 -24.28 -11.70 -6.23
C GLY A 131 -23.51 -11.20 -5.00
N ILE A 132 -22.18 -11.30 -5.01
CA ILE A 132 -21.28 -10.79 -3.97
C ILE A 132 -20.61 -9.54 -4.50
N ILE A 133 -20.68 -8.45 -3.76
CA ILE A 133 -20.05 -7.17 -4.10
C ILE A 133 -18.87 -6.98 -3.19
N LEU A 134 -17.67 -6.90 -3.77
CA LEU A 134 -16.44 -6.55 -3.06
C LEU A 134 -16.44 -5.04 -2.79
N GLU A 135 -16.17 -4.64 -1.56
CA GLU A 135 -16.04 -3.23 -1.19
C GLU A 135 -14.59 -2.84 -0.96
N ARG A 136 -13.84 -3.68 -0.24
CA ARG A 136 -12.43 -3.40 0.06
C ARG A 136 -11.64 -4.65 0.40
N VAL A 137 -10.36 -4.63 0.04
CA VAL A 137 -9.34 -5.58 0.50
C VAL A 137 -8.34 -4.83 1.37
N LEU A 138 -8.11 -5.33 2.57
CA LEU A 138 -7.19 -4.76 3.55
C LEU A 138 -6.10 -5.78 3.86
N LEU A 139 -4.88 -5.53 3.39
CA LEU A 139 -3.70 -6.27 3.80
C LEU A 139 -3.25 -5.74 5.16
N ARG A 140 -3.39 -6.54 6.22
CA ARG A 140 -3.09 -6.13 7.60
C ARG A 140 -1.63 -6.35 7.94
N ASN A 141 -1.17 -7.58 7.81
CA ASN A 141 0.18 -7.96 8.17
C ASN A 141 0.81 -8.84 7.08
N VAL A 142 2.13 -8.75 6.96
CA VAL A 142 2.97 -9.60 6.11
C VAL A 142 4.07 -10.17 6.99
N GLU A 143 3.95 -11.44 7.32
CA GLU A 143 4.94 -12.12 8.14
C GLU A 143 5.94 -12.86 7.26
N LEU A 144 7.21 -12.56 7.48
CA LEU A 144 8.36 -13.15 6.81
C LEU A 144 9.14 -14.01 7.78
N PRO A 145 9.85 -15.04 7.32
CA PRO A 145 10.86 -15.72 8.15
C PRO A 145 11.87 -14.70 8.69
N GLU A 146 12.22 -14.80 9.98
CA GLU A 146 13.05 -13.83 10.72
C GLU A 146 14.35 -13.45 9.97
N LYS A 147 15.05 -14.47 9.45
CA LYS A 147 16.30 -14.26 8.68
C LYS A 147 16.10 -13.45 7.40
N VAL A 148 14.97 -13.66 6.74
CA VAL A 148 14.65 -12.94 5.50
C VAL A 148 14.26 -11.51 5.81
N ARG A 149 13.47 -11.29 6.85
CA ARG A 149 13.08 -9.97 7.34
C ARG A 149 14.31 -9.13 7.70
N ALA A 150 15.22 -9.68 8.51
CA ALA A 150 16.47 -9.00 8.86
C ALA A 150 17.31 -8.60 7.63
N ALA A 151 17.43 -9.49 6.64
CA ALA A 151 18.14 -9.19 5.40
C ALA A 151 17.47 -8.10 4.55
N ILE A 152 16.14 -8.08 4.49
CA ILE A 152 15.37 -7.04 3.79
C ILE A 152 15.54 -5.70 4.51
N ASP A 153 15.40 -5.67 5.84
CA ASP A 153 15.54 -4.46 6.64
C ASP A 153 16.96 -3.86 6.49
N GLU A 154 17.99 -4.70 6.49
CA GLU A 154 19.37 -4.27 6.26
C GLU A 154 19.58 -3.71 4.84
N LYS A 155 19.01 -4.37 3.83
CA LYS A 155 19.05 -3.87 2.45
C LYS A 155 18.38 -2.50 2.33
N ILE A 156 17.18 -2.34 2.86
CA ILE A 156 16.46 -1.06 2.86
C ILE A 156 17.27 0.02 3.59
N ALA A 157 17.84 -0.30 4.76
CA ALA A 157 18.68 0.62 5.51
C ALA A 157 19.95 1.02 4.73
N SER A 158 20.55 0.08 4.00
CA SER A 158 21.72 0.36 3.15
C SER A 158 21.37 1.27 1.97
N GLU A 159 20.25 1.01 1.29
CA GLU A 159 19.75 1.85 0.20
C GLU A 159 19.45 3.28 0.67
N GLN A 160 18.81 3.41 1.85
CA GLN A 160 18.55 4.73 2.45
C GLN A 160 19.83 5.48 2.80
N ARG A 161 20.85 4.79 3.35
CA ARG A 161 22.15 5.40 3.61
C ARG A 161 22.84 5.87 2.33
N ALA A 162 22.77 5.07 1.26
CA ALA A 162 23.31 5.44 -0.04
C ALA A 162 22.62 6.68 -0.62
N GLN A 163 21.28 6.76 -0.54
CA GLN A 163 20.53 7.94 -0.96
C GLN A 163 20.89 9.17 -0.11
N GLN A 164 20.99 9.01 1.20
CA GLN A 164 21.41 10.09 2.11
C GLN A 164 22.81 10.63 1.73
N MET A 165 23.75 9.75 1.40
CA MET A 165 25.09 10.15 0.96
C MET A 165 25.06 10.97 -0.33
N VAL A 166 24.18 10.62 -1.28
CA VAL A 166 23.99 11.41 -2.52
C VAL A 166 23.52 12.84 -2.18
N TYR A 167 22.57 13.00 -1.28
CA TYR A 167 22.11 14.32 -0.83
C TYR A 167 23.21 15.11 -0.12
N VAL A 168 24.01 14.46 0.73
CA VAL A 168 25.15 15.11 1.41
C VAL A 168 26.16 15.58 0.37
N LEU A 169 26.55 14.74 -0.59
CA LEU A 169 27.47 15.12 -1.66
C LEU A 169 26.93 16.30 -2.52
N GLN A 170 25.64 16.30 -2.80
CA GLN A 170 25.01 17.39 -3.53
C GLN A 170 25.06 18.71 -2.75
N LYS A 171 24.77 18.64 -1.45
CA LYS A 171 24.86 19.79 -0.55
C LYS A 171 26.29 20.35 -0.48
N GLU A 172 27.28 19.47 -0.28
CA GLU A 172 28.71 19.87 -0.24
C GLU A 172 29.15 20.52 -1.56
N LYS A 173 28.72 20.01 -2.70
CA LYS A 173 29.00 20.63 -4.02
C LYS A 173 28.36 22.03 -4.10
N GLN A 174 27.13 22.20 -3.65
CA GLN A 174 26.47 23.50 -3.65
C GLN A 174 27.16 24.48 -2.71
N GLU A 175 27.60 24.04 -1.53
CA GLU A 175 28.34 24.89 -0.60
C GLU A 175 29.73 25.28 -1.14
N ALA A 176 30.42 24.36 -1.78
CA ALA A 176 31.70 24.66 -2.43
C ALA A 176 31.53 25.69 -3.56
N GLU A 177 30.49 25.54 -4.38
CA GLU A 177 30.19 26.49 -5.46
C GLU A 177 29.80 27.87 -4.89
N ARG A 178 28.98 27.93 -3.85
CA ARG A 178 28.63 29.16 -3.15
C ARG A 178 29.87 29.87 -2.62
N LYS A 179 30.78 29.15 -1.95
CA LYS A 179 32.05 29.71 -1.45
C LYS A 179 32.94 30.21 -2.58
N ARG A 180 32.96 29.51 -3.71
CA ARG A 180 33.70 29.94 -4.89
C ARG A 180 33.18 31.23 -5.47
N VAL A 181 31.86 31.35 -5.63
CA VAL A 181 31.18 32.56 -6.11
C VAL A 181 31.40 33.74 -5.14
N GLU A 182 31.29 33.46 -3.83
CA GLU A 182 31.57 34.48 -2.79
C GLU A 182 33.01 34.98 -2.84
N ALA A 183 33.99 34.08 -2.93
CA ALA A 183 35.40 34.45 -3.05
C ALA A 183 35.70 35.24 -4.35
N GLN A 184 35.08 34.85 -5.47
CA GLN A 184 35.16 35.60 -6.73
C GLN A 184 34.57 37.00 -6.58
N GLY A 185 33.38 37.16 -5.91
CA GLY A 185 32.77 38.44 -5.66
C GLY A 185 33.62 39.35 -4.79
N ILE A 186 34.28 38.82 -3.76
CA ILE A 186 35.23 39.57 -2.90
C ILE A 186 36.46 40.00 -3.73
N SER A 187 37.00 39.12 -4.57
CA SER A 187 38.13 39.45 -5.42
C SER A 187 37.80 40.58 -6.42
N ASP A 188 36.63 40.46 -7.08
CA ASP A 188 36.18 41.51 -8.03
C ASP A 188 35.88 42.82 -7.33
N TYR A 189 35.26 42.81 -6.12
CA TYR A 189 35.10 43.99 -5.31
C TYR A 189 36.42 44.65 -4.97
N ASN A 190 37.39 43.91 -4.43
CA ASN A 190 38.69 44.43 -4.08
C ASN A 190 39.43 45.00 -5.30
N ARG A 191 39.31 44.40 -6.47
CA ARG A 191 39.89 44.90 -7.73
C ARG A 191 39.29 46.26 -8.13
N ILE A 192 37.95 46.40 -8.04
CA ILE A 192 37.23 47.65 -8.36
C ILE A 192 37.63 48.77 -7.39
N VAL A 193 37.67 48.46 -6.10
CA VAL A 193 38.05 49.43 -5.04
C VAL A 193 39.51 49.89 -5.22
N SER A 194 40.43 48.95 -5.49
CA SER A 194 41.83 49.28 -5.72
C SER A 194 42.02 50.20 -6.93
N GLN A 195 41.29 49.95 -8.03
CA GLN A 195 41.31 50.81 -9.21
C GLN A 195 40.79 52.22 -8.89
N SER A 196 39.65 52.34 -8.19
CA SER A 196 39.08 53.64 -7.86
C SER A 196 39.96 54.47 -6.90
N ILE A 197 40.65 53.82 -5.96
CA ILE A 197 41.63 54.51 -5.06
C ILE A 197 42.84 54.98 -5.85
N THR A 198 43.33 54.17 -6.80
CA THR A 198 44.48 54.56 -7.63
C THR A 198 44.15 55.79 -8.50
N ASP A 199 42.95 55.82 -9.10
CA ASP A 199 42.49 56.95 -9.90
C ASP A 199 42.35 58.26 -9.08
N GLN A 200 41.82 58.16 -7.84
CA GLN A 200 41.73 59.30 -6.93
C GLN A 200 43.10 59.82 -6.47
N VAL A 201 44.02 58.91 -6.18
CA VAL A 201 45.42 59.29 -5.81
C VAL A 201 46.15 59.92 -6.99
N LEU A 202 45.94 59.45 -8.22
CA LEU A 202 46.50 60.07 -9.43
C LEU A 202 45.94 61.47 -9.71
N GLN A 203 44.61 61.64 -9.49
CA GLN A 203 43.97 62.98 -9.58
C GLN A 203 44.49 63.95 -8.53
N LEU A 204 44.69 63.52 -7.26
CA LEU A 204 45.28 64.35 -6.21
C LEU A 204 46.73 64.75 -6.55
N LYS A 205 47.56 63.83 -7.03
CA LYS A 205 48.94 64.18 -7.45
C LYS A 205 48.99 65.11 -8.67
N GLY A 206 48.06 64.97 -9.60
CA GLY A 206 47.96 65.86 -10.75
C GLY A 206 47.56 67.28 -10.41
N ILE A 207 46.98 67.50 -9.20
CA ILE A 207 46.63 68.83 -8.69
C ILE A 207 47.83 69.50 -7.94
N GLU A 208 48.73 68.69 -7.35
CA GLU A 208 49.93 69.23 -6.64
C GLU A 208 51.03 69.66 -7.60
N ASP A 209 51.05 69.21 -8.85
CA ASP A 209 52.05 69.56 -9.88
C ASP A 209 51.62 70.71 -10.83
N THR A 210 50.53 71.46 -10.45
CA THR A 210 50.03 72.60 -11.20
C THR A 210 50.11 73.87 -10.30
#